data_4c7178d87f022ebb9c0735b32c15df27
#
_entry.id   4c7178d87f022ebb9c0735b32c15df27
#
_cell.length_a   1.000
_cell.length_b   1.000
_cell.length_c   1.000
_cell.angle_alpha   90.00
_cell.angle_beta   90.00
_cell.angle_gamma   90.00
#
_symmetry.space_group_name_H-M   'P 1'
#
loop_
_entity.id
_entity.type
_entity.pdbx_description
1 polymer ?
#
loop_
_entity_poly.entity_id
_entity_poly.type
_entity_poly.pdbx_seq_one_letter_code
_entity_poly.pdbx_strand_id
1 'polypeptide(L)'
;GFDELGEKGVLAGTVEQGRADLSFIPLALRKYEILRVDVTDKTAADALRASLPDSTARDIYRVVFTGETDERGIDLKSLEERFAPDFFRLELRDETRVGEDVWARAQEDSLRGFFLRELRAKLDAAQTEEERAKIQLAARFGLAALDGRDL
;
A
#
# COMPACT_ATOMS: atom_id res chain seq x y z
N GLY A 1 -3.99 -17.67 0.44
CA GLY A 1 -3.06 -16.54 0.32
C GLY A 1 -3.76 -15.28 -0.14
N PHE A 2 -3.02 -14.20 -0.32
CA PHE A 2 -3.59 -12.92 -0.81
C PHE A 2 -4.00 -12.92 -2.30
N ASP A 3 -3.71 -13.96 -3.00
CA ASP A 3 -4.18 -14.29 -4.36
C ASP A 3 -5.59 -14.88 -4.37
N GLU A 4 -6.08 -15.28 -3.19
CA GLU A 4 -7.42 -15.84 -3.00
C GLU A 4 -8.08 -15.24 -1.76
N LEU A 5 -8.76 -14.12 -1.91
CA LEU A 5 -9.42 -13.37 -0.83
C LEU A 5 -10.76 -14.01 -0.42
N GLY A 6 -11.28 -13.56 0.73
CA GLY A 6 -12.61 -13.88 1.23
C GLY A 6 -12.77 -15.25 1.86
N GLU A 7 -14.00 -15.69 1.99
CA GLU A 7 -14.34 -16.95 2.67
C GLU A 7 -13.95 -18.17 1.84
N LYS A 8 -13.38 -19.17 2.52
CA LYS A 8 -13.06 -20.48 1.93
C LYS A 8 -13.93 -21.55 2.57
N GLY A 9 -14.48 -22.41 1.75
CA GLY A 9 -15.38 -23.44 2.20
C GLY A 9 -15.64 -24.50 1.14
N VAL A 10 -16.64 -25.30 1.38
CA VAL A 10 -17.10 -26.34 0.46
C VAL A 10 -18.57 -26.11 0.11
N LEU A 11 -18.96 -26.57 -1.06
CA LEU A 11 -20.36 -26.74 -1.42
C LEU A 11 -20.81 -28.12 -0.99
N ALA A 12 -21.86 -28.18 -0.17
CA ALA A 12 -22.48 -29.41 0.25
C ALA A 12 -23.97 -29.38 -0.06
N GLY A 13 -24.52 -30.53 -0.46
CA GLY A 13 -25.94 -30.64 -0.78
C GLY A 13 -26.29 -31.89 -1.57
N THR A 14 -27.46 -31.90 -2.13
CA THR A 14 -28.00 -33.03 -2.91
C THR A 14 -28.07 -32.67 -4.38
N VAL A 15 -27.73 -33.65 -5.23
CA VAL A 15 -27.88 -33.54 -6.67
C VAL A 15 -28.81 -34.69 -7.12
N GLU A 16 -29.98 -34.33 -7.65
CA GLU A 16 -30.91 -35.24 -8.26
C GLU A 16 -31.09 -34.92 -9.74
N GLN A 17 -31.73 -35.78 -10.49
CA GLN A 17 -31.90 -35.61 -11.95
C GLN A 17 -32.43 -34.21 -12.31
N GLY A 18 -31.54 -33.34 -12.82
CA GLY A 18 -31.86 -31.99 -13.30
C GLY A 18 -32.00 -30.93 -12.20
N ARG A 19 -31.74 -31.25 -10.93
CA ARG A 19 -31.79 -30.30 -9.82
C ARG A 19 -30.59 -30.48 -8.87
N ALA A 20 -29.94 -29.38 -8.51
CA ALA A 20 -28.92 -29.33 -7.47
C ALA A 20 -29.37 -28.36 -6.37
N ASP A 21 -29.34 -28.82 -5.12
CA ASP A 21 -29.58 -28.00 -3.92
C ASP A 21 -28.27 -27.98 -3.13
N LEU A 22 -27.53 -26.88 -3.29
CA LEU A 22 -26.18 -26.73 -2.77
C LEU A 22 -26.13 -25.55 -1.81
N SER A 23 -25.47 -25.76 -0.67
CA SER A 23 -25.17 -24.72 0.31
C SER A 23 -23.66 -24.57 0.47
N PHE A 24 -23.18 -23.31 0.57
CA PHE A 24 -21.80 -23.05 0.88
C PHE A 24 -21.57 -23.18 2.39
N ILE A 25 -20.62 -24.01 2.78
CA ILE A 25 -20.19 -24.20 4.17
C ILE A 25 -18.80 -23.60 4.34
N PRO A 26 -18.66 -22.47 5.06
CA PRO A 26 -17.36 -21.88 5.30
C PRO A 26 -16.55 -22.79 6.24
N LEU A 27 -15.32 -23.11 5.83
CA LEU A 27 -14.38 -23.95 6.61
C LEU A 27 -13.17 -23.20 7.09
N ALA A 28 -12.81 -22.10 6.43
CA ALA A 28 -11.66 -21.31 6.82
C ALA A 28 -11.94 -20.57 8.14
N LEU A 29 -11.03 -20.72 9.09
CA LEU A 29 -11.08 -19.99 10.37
C LEU A 29 -10.75 -18.51 10.20
N ARG A 30 -10.00 -18.15 9.14
CA ARG A 30 -9.51 -16.79 8.84
C ARG A 30 -9.59 -16.48 7.37
N LYS A 31 -9.78 -15.20 7.06
CA LYS A 31 -9.77 -14.69 5.70
C LYS A 31 -8.48 -13.93 5.43
N TYR A 32 -8.12 -13.85 4.15
CA TYR A 32 -7.12 -12.91 3.67
C TYR A 32 -7.84 -11.70 3.10
N GLU A 33 -7.49 -10.51 3.61
CA GLU A 33 -8.10 -9.25 3.24
C GLU A 33 -7.02 -8.27 2.76
N ILE A 34 -7.34 -7.49 1.72
CA ILE A 34 -6.48 -6.40 1.26
C ILE A 34 -7.21 -5.09 1.50
N LEU A 35 -6.60 -4.22 2.28
CA LEU A 35 -7.08 -2.88 2.56
C LEU A 35 -6.20 -1.86 1.83
N ARG A 36 -6.77 -1.08 0.91
CA ARG A 36 -6.09 0.03 0.27
C ARG A 36 -6.39 1.31 1.01
N VAL A 37 -5.35 2.03 1.42
CA VAL A 37 -5.43 3.22 2.27
C VAL A 37 -4.76 4.38 1.57
N ASP A 38 -5.55 5.38 1.17
CA ASP A 38 -5.03 6.61 0.60
C ASP A 38 -4.55 7.53 1.73
N VAL A 39 -3.28 7.97 1.63
CA VAL A 39 -2.63 8.82 2.62
C VAL A 39 -2.43 10.26 2.15
N THR A 40 -3.00 10.63 1.00
CA THR A 40 -2.94 12.01 0.51
C THR A 40 -3.51 12.96 1.56
N ASP A 41 -2.75 13.98 1.95
CA ASP A 41 -3.10 14.98 2.97
C ASP A 41 -3.37 14.43 4.39
N LYS A 42 -2.93 13.19 4.69
CA LYS A 42 -3.13 12.55 5.99
C LYS A 42 -1.86 11.86 6.46
N THR A 43 -1.73 11.67 7.77
CA THR A 43 -0.72 10.75 8.25
C THR A 43 -1.14 9.30 7.96
N ALA A 44 -0.17 8.43 7.66
CA ALA A 44 -0.46 7.02 7.39
C ALA A 44 -1.17 6.34 8.58
N ALA A 45 -0.84 6.75 9.81
CA ALA A 45 -1.49 6.24 11.02
C ALA A 45 -2.97 6.65 11.13
N ASP A 46 -3.30 7.89 10.79
CA ASP A 46 -4.68 8.39 10.87
C ASP A 46 -5.52 7.82 9.71
N ALA A 47 -4.94 7.76 8.51
CA ALA A 47 -5.59 7.17 7.35
C ALA A 47 -5.88 5.67 7.58
N LEU A 48 -4.91 4.93 8.13
CA LEU A 48 -5.10 3.52 8.47
C LEU A 48 -6.21 3.37 9.51
N ARG A 49 -6.13 4.11 10.62
CA ARG A 49 -7.16 4.03 11.69
C ARG A 49 -8.57 4.31 11.18
N ALA A 50 -8.73 5.30 10.30
CA ALA A 50 -10.01 5.64 9.72
C ALA A 50 -10.56 4.59 8.74
N SER A 51 -9.69 3.73 8.22
CA SER A 51 -10.03 2.69 7.23
C SER A 51 -10.22 1.30 7.84
N LEU A 52 -9.92 1.12 9.14
CA LEU A 52 -10.06 -0.17 9.78
C LEU A 52 -11.54 -0.55 9.95
N PRO A 53 -11.91 -1.81 9.71
CA PRO A 53 -13.20 -2.35 10.09
C PRO A 53 -13.29 -2.50 11.62
N ASP A 54 -14.51 -2.77 12.13
CA ASP A 54 -14.78 -2.89 13.57
C ASP A 54 -13.94 -3.97 14.28
N SER A 55 -13.46 -4.98 13.55
CA SER A 55 -12.62 -6.03 14.11
C SER A 55 -11.61 -6.54 13.07
N THR A 56 -10.35 -6.56 13.47
CA THR A 56 -9.21 -7.04 12.66
C THR A 56 -8.49 -8.25 13.29
N ALA A 57 -8.80 -8.56 14.56
CA ALA A 57 -8.09 -9.55 15.36
C ALA A 57 -8.22 -11.00 14.86
N ARG A 58 -9.19 -11.29 13.99
CA ARG A 58 -9.45 -12.64 13.50
C ARG A 58 -8.72 -12.97 12.21
N ASP A 59 -8.54 -11.99 11.33
CA ASP A 59 -8.18 -12.20 9.95
C ASP A 59 -6.76 -11.72 9.63
N ILE A 60 -6.29 -12.04 8.41
CA ILE A 60 -4.95 -11.71 7.92
C ILE A 60 -5.09 -10.55 6.96
N TYR A 61 -4.50 -9.42 7.29
CA TYR A 61 -4.59 -8.20 6.50
C TYR A 61 -3.29 -7.86 5.80
N ARG A 62 -3.41 -7.46 4.54
CA ARG A 62 -2.41 -6.69 3.83
C ARG A 62 -2.95 -5.28 3.65
N VAL A 63 -2.28 -4.30 4.25
CA VAL A 63 -2.57 -2.88 4.05
C VAL A 63 -1.60 -2.35 2.99
N VAL A 64 -2.17 -1.78 1.93
CA VAL A 64 -1.43 -1.16 0.84
C VAL A 64 -1.69 0.34 0.91
N PHE A 65 -0.68 1.10 1.30
CA PHE A 65 -0.75 2.55 1.30
C PHE A 65 -0.59 3.08 -0.12
N THR A 66 -1.49 3.96 -0.52
CA THR A 66 -1.54 4.61 -1.83
C THR A 66 -1.65 6.11 -1.68
N GLY A 67 -1.65 6.86 -2.78
CA GLY A 67 -1.73 8.31 -2.76
C GLY A 67 -0.36 8.96 -2.73
N GLU A 68 -0.30 10.20 -2.22
CA GLU A 68 0.90 11.01 -2.21
C GLU A 68 1.47 11.20 -0.81
N THR A 69 2.79 11.20 -0.72
CA THR A 69 3.54 11.49 0.51
C THR A 69 4.64 12.51 0.24
N ASP A 70 5.21 13.05 1.31
CA ASP A 70 6.45 13.81 1.24
C ASP A 70 7.66 12.93 0.83
N GLU A 71 8.82 13.53 0.76
CA GLU A 71 10.08 12.86 0.43
C GLU A 71 10.51 11.79 1.45
N ARG A 72 9.92 11.76 2.64
CA ARG A 72 10.25 10.78 3.69
C ARG A 72 9.52 9.45 3.47
N GLY A 73 8.36 9.50 2.79
CA GLY A 73 7.51 8.33 2.62
C GLY A 73 6.88 7.87 3.94
N ILE A 74 6.60 6.59 4.05
CA ILE A 74 5.94 5.99 5.21
C ILE A 74 6.94 5.15 6.01
N ASP A 75 7.05 5.40 7.31
CA ASP A 75 7.76 4.51 8.24
C ASP A 75 6.88 3.28 8.55
N LEU A 76 6.99 2.28 7.67
CA LEU A 76 6.22 1.04 7.79
C LEU A 76 6.54 0.29 9.09
N LYS A 77 7.80 0.34 9.55
CA LYS A 77 8.22 -0.38 10.76
C LYS A 77 7.52 0.18 11.99
N SER A 78 7.55 1.49 12.17
CA SER A 78 6.86 2.16 13.28
C SER A 78 5.35 1.92 13.24
N LEU A 79 4.75 1.91 12.04
CA LEU A 79 3.33 1.59 11.88
C LEU A 79 3.03 0.13 12.23
N GLU A 80 3.86 -0.81 11.80
CA GLU A 80 3.68 -2.22 12.11
C GLU A 80 3.76 -2.46 13.62
N GLU A 81 4.79 -1.93 14.29
CA GLU A 81 4.94 -2.03 15.74
C GLU A 81 3.71 -1.48 16.50
N ARG A 82 3.11 -0.41 15.99
CA ARG A 82 1.95 0.25 16.61
C ARG A 82 0.64 -0.50 16.40
N PHE A 83 0.41 -1.04 15.21
CA PHE A 83 -0.89 -1.60 14.81
C PHE A 83 -0.93 -3.13 14.85
N ALA A 84 0.21 -3.84 14.77
CA ALA A 84 0.24 -5.30 14.78
C ALA A 84 -0.55 -5.95 15.94
N PRO A 85 -0.60 -5.38 17.17
CA PRO A 85 -1.37 -5.97 18.25
C PRO A 85 -2.88 -6.06 17.99
N ASP A 86 -3.44 -5.22 17.11
CA ASP A 86 -4.85 -5.19 16.75
C ASP A 86 -5.25 -6.23 15.71
N PHE A 87 -4.27 -6.94 15.12
CA PHE A 87 -4.48 -7.89 14.04
C PHE A 87 -4.06 -9.30 14.42
N PHE A 88 -4.66 -10.31 13.81
CA PHE A 88 -4.09 -11.64 13.86
C PHE A 88 -2.74 -11.70 13.12
N ARG A 89 -2.70 -11.09 11.93
CA ARG A 89 -1.48 -10.86 11.14
C ARG A 89 -1.65 -9.63 10.28
N LEU A 90 -0.66 -8.75 10.30
CA LEU A 90 -0.60 -7.54 9.50
C LEU A 90 0.61 -7.60 8.56
N GLU A 91 0.42 -7.24 7.31
CA GLU A 91 1.46 -6.98 6.33
C GLU A 91 1.24 -5.57 5.78
N LEU A 92 2.25 -4.72 5.82
CA LEU A 92 2.19 -3.35 5.29
C LEU A 92 2.98 -3.25 4.00
N ARG A 93 2.43 -2.53 3.01
CA ARG A 93 3.10 -2.18 1.75
C ARG A 93 2.95 -0.70 1.46
N ASP A 94 4.03 -0.10 0.98
CA ASP A 94 4.06 1.28 0.51
C ASP A 94 4.06 1.31 -1.03
N GLU A 95 2.93 1.72 -1.61
CA GLU A 95 2.76 2.00 -3.04
C GLU A 95 2.48 3.49 -3.27
N THR A 96 2.87 4.36 -2.31
CA THR A 96 2.68 5.81 -2.42
C THR A 96 3.64 6.42 -3.44
N ARG A 97 3.29 7.61 -3.90
CA ARG A 97 4.10 8.43 -4.80
C ARG A 97 4.62 9.67 -4.08
N VAL A 98 5.71 10.23 -4.60
CA VAL A 98 6.19 11.55 -4.17
C VAL A 98 5.23 12.61 -4.69
N GLY A 99 4.74 13.47 -3.79
CA GLY A 99 3.73 14.48 -4.11
C GLY A 99 4.23 15.60 -5.03
N GLU A 100 3.30 16.28 -5.69
CA GLU A 100 3.61 17.37 -6.62
C GLU A 100 4.31 18.55 -5.94
N ASP A 101 4.08 18.81 -4.66
CA ASP A 101 4.77 19.83 -3.88
C ASP A 101 6.29 19.57 -3.80
N VAL A 102 6.71 18.31 -3.69
CA VAL A 102 8.11 17.91 -3.73
C VAL A 102 8.68 18.12 -5.14
N TRP A 103 7.94 17.72 -6.18
CA TRP A 103 8.35 17.94 -7.57
C TRP A 103 8.43 19.42 -7.95
N ALA A 104 7.60 20.29 -7.38
CA ALA A 104 7.64 21.73 -7.59
C ALA A 104 9.00 22.34 -7.18
N ARG A 105 9.73 21.70 -6.23
CA ARG A 105 11.08 22.08 -5.83
C ARG A 105 12.15 21.89 -6.93
N ALA A 106 11.80 21.27 -8.04
CA ALA A 106 12.65 21.24 -9.25
C ALA A 106 13.02 22.64 -9.76
N GLN A 107 12.24 23.67 -9.39
CA GLN A 107 12.52 25.07 -9.73
C GLN A 107 13.61 25.72 -8.86
N GLU A 108 14.01 25.10 -7.76
CA GLU A 108 15.05 25.60 -6.88
C GLU A 108 16.43 25.60 -7.58
N ASP A 109 17.21 26.66 -7.40
CA ASP A 109 18.60 26.74 -7.83
C ASP A 109 19.51 26.06 -6.80
N SER A 110 19.42 24.73 -6.74
CA SER A 110 20.12 23.88 -5.79
C SER A 110 20.42 22.51 -6.38
N LEU A 111 21.32 21.75 -5.75
CA LEU A 111 21.60 20.36 -6.15
C LEU A 111 20.32 19.52 -6.13
N ARG A 112 19.47 19.74 -5.14
CA ARG A 112 18.16 19.10 -5.03
C ARG A 112 17.25 19.45 -6.21
N GLY A 113 17.14 20.73 -6.55
CA GLY A 113 16.34 21.18 -7.69
C GLY A 113 16.86 20.61 -9.02
N PHE A 114 18.18 20.58 -9.22
CA PHE A 114 18.78 19.92 -10.40
C PHE A 114 18.43 18.44 -10.46
N PHE A 115 18.59 17.71 -9.36
CA PHE A 115 18.26 16.29 -9.28
C PHE A 115 16.80 16.01 -9.60
N LEU A 116 15.88 16.80 -9.04
CA LEU A 116 14.44 16.66 -9.30
C LEU A 116 14.08 17.00 -10.75
N ARG A 117 14.71 18.01 -11.39
CA ARG A 117 14.49 18.32 -12.81
C ARG A 117 14.86 17.14 -13.71
N GLU A 118 16.00 16.52 -13.46
CA GLU A 118 16.46 15.36 -14.23
C GLU A 118 15.52 14.17 -14.09
N LEU A 119 15.04 13.90 -12.89
CA LEU A 119 14.09 12.82 -12.65
C LEU A 119 12.70 13.14 -13.20
N ARG A 120 12.25 14.39 -13.13
CA ARG A 120 10.97 14.80 -13.69
C ARG A 120 10.95 14.60 -15.21
N ALA A 121 11.99 15.00 -15.90
CA ALA A 121 12.10 14.77 -17.34
C ALA A 121 12.03 13.27 -17.71
N LYS A 122 12.64 12.40 -16.89
CA LYS A 122 12.54 10.95 -17.07
C LYS A 122 11.13 10.44 -16.77
N LEU A 123 10.48 10.96 -15.73
CA LEU A 123 9.12 10.59 -15.36
C LEU A 123 8.12 10.94 -16.47
N ASP A 124 8.27 12.13 -17.07
CA ASP A 124 7.41 12.59 -18.16
C ASP A 124 7.64 11.77 -19.46
N ALA A 125 8.85 11.24 -19.65
CA ALA A 125 9.20 10.37 -20.78
C ALA A 125 8.85 8.89 -20.56
N ALA A 126 8.54 8.46 -19.34
CA ALA A 126 8.29 7.07 -19.00
C ALA A 126 7.03 6.52 -19.68
N GLN A 127 7.17 5.36 -20.33
CA GLN A 127 6.12 4.72 -21.10
C GLN A 127 5.32 3.68 -20.29
N THR A 128 5.91 3.15 -19.21
CA THR A 128 5.30 2.09 -18.40
C THR A 128 5.14 2.49 -16.93
N GLU A 129 4.18 1.88 -16.25
CA GLU A 129 4.02 2.09 -14.80
C GLU A 129 5.23 1.57 -14.01
N GLU A 130 5.92 0.55 -14.50
CA GLU A 130 7.14 0.05 -13.86
C GLU A 130 8.28 1.08 -13.91
N GLU A 131 8.47 1.74 -15.07
CA GLU A 131 9.43 2.83 -15.20
C GLU A 131 9.08 4.01 -14.29
N ARG A 132 7.81 4.40 -14.24
CA ARG A 132 7.31 5.46 -13.34
C ARG A 132 7.59 5.12 -11.88
N ALA A 133 7.27 3.91 -11.45
CA ALA A 133 7.53 3.46 -10.08
C ALA A 133 9.02 3.48 -9.72
N LYS A 134 9.90 3.06 -10.63
CA LYS A 134 11.35 3.12 -10.45
C LYS A 134 11.85 4.56 -10.28
N ILE A 135 11.33 5.49 -11.06
CA ILE A 135 11.71 6.91 -11.00
C ILE A 135 11.21 7.52 -9.67
N GLN A 136 10.00 7.22 -9.24
CA GLN A 136 9.45 7.66 -7.95
C GLN A 136 10.32 7.15 -6.78
N LEU A 137 10.72 5.89 -6.84
CA LEU A 137 11.61 5.30 -5.84
C LEU A 137 12.99 5.97 -5.86
N ALA A 138 13.55 6.23 -7.05
CA ALA A 138 14.82 6.94 -7.21
C ALA A 138 14.75 8.37 -6.65
N ALA A 139 13.63 9.08 -6.82
CA ALA A 139 13.43 10.40 -6.24
C ALA A 139 13.48 10.34 -4.71
N ARG A 140 12.77 9.40 -4.11
CA ARG A 140 12.72 9.22 -2.65
C ARG A 140 14.11 8.90 -2.08
N PHE A 141 14.80 7.92 -2.63
CA PHE A 141 16.14 7.54 -2.16
C PHE A 141 17.18 8.63 -2.39
N GLY A 142 17.17 9.28 -3.55
CA GLY A 142 18.11 10.35 -3.84
C GLY A 142 17.91 11.58 -2.95
N LEU A 143 16.65 11.94 -2.64
CA LEU A 143 16.36 13.03 -1.69
C LEU A 143 16.78 12.65 -0.28
N ALA A 144 16.56 11.43 0.17
CA ALA A 144 17.02 10.94 1.46
C ALA A 144 18.56 11.01 1.57
N ALA A 145 19.27 10.59 0.51
CA ALA A 145 20.72 10.66 0.45
C ALA A 145 21.25 12.11 0.48
N LEU A 146 20.59 13.02 -0.24
CA LEU A 146 20.93 14.45 -0.24
C LEU A 146 20.72 15.10 1.14
N ASP A 147 19.78 14.58 1.93
CA ASP A 147 19.52 15.04 3.30
C ASP A 147 20.43 14.36 4.35
N GLY A 148 21.30 13.44 3.94
CA GLY A 148 22.15 12.66 4.86
C GLY A 148 21.35 11.70 5.75
N ARG A 149 20.17 11.26 5.30
CA ARG A 149 19.33 10.30 6.04
C ARG A 149 19.73 8.87 5.66
N ASP A 150 19.79 8.00 6.65
CA ASP A 150 19.88 6.54 6.44
C ASP A 150 18.56 6.04 5.82
N LEU A 151 18.67 5.07 4.90
CA LEU A 151 17.59 4.49 4.12
C LEU A 151 17.08 3.20 4.74
#